data_a27e28a9c0689b78506e52b3d8544c9e
#
_entry.id   a27e28a9c0689b78506e52b3d8544c9e
#
_cell.length_a   1.000
_cell.length_b   1.000
_cell.length_c   1.000
_cell.angle_alpha   90.00
_cell.angle_beta   90.00
_cell.angle_gamma   90.00
#
_symmetry.space_group_name_H-M   'P 1'
#
loop_
_entity.id
_entity.type
_entity.pdbx_description
1 polymer ?
#
loop_
_entity_poly.entity_id
_entity_poly.type
_entity_poly.pdbx_seq_one_letter_code
_entity_poly.pdbx_strand_id
1 'polypeptide(L)'
;MSIVQPRLHNICTWECSLDYLLAFAKKAQEKAAMALNGEGDFECGEHCKFCKAKSICKERANVNLELAKYEFKAADQLSLEEIGEILQKAQDLAKWAEDLKEYALAESLKGNNVPGWK
;
A
#
# COMPACT_ATOMS: atom_id res chain seq x y z
N MET A 1 24.76 -0.31 13.36
CA MET A 1 24.43 -1.04 12.13
C MET A 1 24.93 -0.25 10.95
N SER A 2 25.67 -0.89 10.04
CA SER A 2 26.14 -0.21 8.83
C SER A 2 25.59 -0.93 7.60
N ILE A 3 25.10 -0.15 6.64
CA ILE A 3 24.60 -0.61 5.35
C ILE A 3 25.63 -0.19 4.30
N VAL A 4 26.16 -1.14 3.56
CA VAL A 4 27.13 -0.92 2.49
C VAL A 4 26.49 -1.36 1.17
N GLN A 5 26.32 -0.40 0.26
CA GLN A 5 25.73 -0.61 -1.06
C GLN A 5 26.77 -0.27 -2.15
N PRO A 6 27.67 -1.20 -2.51
CA PRO A 6 28.81 -0.92 -3.40
C PRO A 6 28.39 -0.35 -4.77
N ARG A 7 27.28 -0.85 -5.33
CA ARG A 7 26.78 -0.39 -6.64
C ARG A 7 26.25 1.05 -6.64
N LEU A 8 25.87 1.56 -5.46
CA LEU A 8 25.36 2.92 -5.27
C LEU A 8 26.40 3.85 -4.64
N HIS A 9 27.62 3.36 -4.39
CA HIS A 9 28.67 4.06 -3.66
C HIS A 9 28.17 4.65 -2.34
N ASN A 10 27.24 3.94 -1.67
CA ASN A 10 26.61 4.40 -0.44
C ASN A 10 27.08 3.57 0.75
N ILE A 11 27.54 4.26 1.80
CA ILE A 11 27.83 3.68 3.10
C ILE A 11 27.08 4.53 4.13
N CYS A 12 26.13 3.91 4.81
CA CYS A 12 25.33 4.56 5.84
C CYS A 12 25.48 3.80 7.16
N THR A 13 25.77 4.53 8.23
CA THR A 13 25.88 3.96 9.57
C THR A 13 24.82 4.59 10.47
N TRP A 14 24.11 3.75 11.20
CA TRP A 14 23.14 4.14 12.20
C TRP A 14 23.51 3.52 13.55
N GLU A 15 23.53 4.37 14.58
CA GLU A 15 23.83 3.98 15.94
C GLU A 15 22.67 4.31 16.86
N CYS A 16 22.37 3.43 17.80
CA CYS A 16 21.36 3.64 18.81
C CYS A 16 21.78 3.01 20.15
N SER A 17 21.16 3.47 21.23
CA SER A 17 21.34 2.85 22.53
C SER A 17 20.66 1.48 22.59
N LEU A 18 21.15 0.63 23.48
CA LEU A 18 20.54 -0.68 23.72
C LEU A 18 19.08 -0.52 24.23
N ASP A 19 18.84 0.47 25.10
CA ASP A 19 17.51 0.74 25.64
C ASP A 19 16.52 1.11 24.54
N TYR A 20 16.94 1.93 23.57
CA TYR A 20 16.13 2.24 22.40
C TYR A 20 15.76 0.97 21.61
N LEU A 21 16.74 0.10 21.38
CA LEU A 21 16.52 -1.14 20.63
C LEU A 21 15.58 -2.09 21.37
N LEU A 22 15.73 -2.21 22.69
CA LEU A 22 14.85 -3.04 23.52
C LEU A 22 13.43 -2.49 23.56
N ALA A 23 13.24 -1.18 23.66
CA ALA A 23 11.94 -0.53 23.61
C ALA A 23 11.25 -0.77 22.24
N PHE A 24 12.01 -0.66 21.16
CA PHE A 24 11.51 -0.99 19.82
C PHE A 24 11.09 -2.47 19.71
N ALA A 25 11.94 -3.40 20.20
CA ALA A 25 11.66 -4.83 20.18
C ALA A 25 10.36 -5.18 20.94
N LYS A 26 10.15 -4.58 22.11
CA LYS A 26 8.91 -4.75 22.88
C LYS A 26 7.69 -4.27 22.10
N LYS A 27 7.75 -3.06 21.53
CA LYS A 27 6.66 -2.52 20.70
C LYS A 27 6.38 -3.39 19.48
N ALA A 28 7.42 -3.88 18.81
CA ALA A 28 7.28 -4.78 17.66
C ALA A 28 6.64 -6.11 18.06
N GLN A 29 7.01 -6.68 19.21
CA GLN A 29 6.43 -7.91 19.74
C GLN A 29 4.94 -7.75 20.06
N GLU A 30 4.54 -6.65 20.69
CA GLU A 30 3.13 -6.33 21.00
C GLU A 30 2.31 -6.25 19.70
N LYS A 31 2.81 -5.51 18.69
CA LYS A 31 2.14 -5.39 17.40
C LYS A 31 2.08 -6.71 16.63
N ALA A 32 3.13 -7.52 16.69
CA ALA A 32 3.15 -8.83 16.07
C ALA A 32 2.14 -9.79 16.73
N ALA A 33 2.00 -9.74 18.05
CA ALA A 33 1.00 -10.54 18.78
C ALA A 33 -0.43 -10.14 18.40
N MET A 34 -0.73 -8.84 18.30
CA MET A 34 -2.03 -8.34 17.81
C MET A 34 -2.31 -8.84 16.39
N ALA A 35 -1.35 -8.73 15.49
CA ALA A 35 -1.50 -9.18 14.10
C ALA A 35 -1.72 -10.70 14.01
N LEU A 36 -1.05 -11.49 14.84
CA LEU A 36 -1.23 -12.95 14.90
C LEU A 36 -2.65 -13.34 15.38
N ASN A 37 -3.21 -12.55 16.28
CA ASN A 37 -4.58 -12.76 16.79
C ASN A 37 -5.66 -12.23 15.84
N GLY A 38 -5.27 -11.63 14.71
CA GLY A 38 -6.21 -10.99 13.77
C GLY A 38 -6.75 -9.64 14.26
N GLU A 39 -6.08 -9.04 15.24
CA GLU A 39 -6.40 -7.74 15.80
C GLU A 39 -5.61 -6.62 15.09
N GLY A 40 -6.11 -5.39 15.18
CA GLY A 40 -5.48 -4.21 14.63
C GLY A 40 -6.18 -3.68 13.40
N ASP A 41 -5.83 -2.44 13.05
CA ASP A 41 -6.40 -1.72 11.92
C ASP A 41 -5.53 -1.89 10.67
N PHE A 42 -6.18 -1.93 9.52
CA PHE A 42 -5.49 -1.85 8.25
C PHE A 42 -5.31 -0.38 7.89
N GLU A 43 -4.10 -0.02 7.49
CA GLU A 43 -3.77 1.33 7.04
C GLU A 43 -3.19 1.28 5.64
N CYS A 44 -3.71 2.11 4.74
CA CYS A 44 -3.24 2.21 3.38
C CYS A 44 -2.08 3.23 3.29
N GLY A 45 -1.01 2.88 2.57
CA GLY A 45 0.14 3.75 2.40
C GLY A 45 1.17 3.20 1.42
N GLU A 46 2.34 3.82 1.34
CA GLU A 46 3.41 3.41 0.42
C GLU A 46 3.84 1.94 0.56
N HIS A 47 3.74 1.38 1.77
CA HIS A 47 4.04 -0.02 2.03
C HIS A 47 3.12 -1.00 1.30
N CYS A 48 1.93 -0.55 0.86
CA CYS A 48 0.98 -1.38 0.12
C CYS A 48 1.56 -1.89 -1.20
N LYS A 49 2.50 -1.17 -1.82
CA LYS A 49 3.18 -1.62 -3.05
C LYS A 49 3.91 -2.96 -2.90
N PHE A 50 4.36 -3.29 -1.69
CA PHE A 50 5.07 -4.54 -1.38
C PHE A 50 4.17 -5.58 -0.67
N CYS A 51 2.92 -5.23 -0.36
CA CYS A 51 2.00 -6.10 0.36
C CYS A 51 1.51 -7.24 -0.54
N LYS A 52 1.59 -8.48 -0.06
CA LYS A 52 1.08 -9.66 -0.79
C LYS A 52 -0.45 -9.65 -0.94
N ALA A 53 -1.17 -9.01 -0.02
CA ALA A 53 -2.62 -8.89 -0.04
C ALA A 53 -3.13 -7.64 -0.76
N LYS A 54 -2.26 -6.89 -1.46
CA LYS A 54 -2.56 -5.58 -2.06
C LYS A 54 -3.76 -5.59 -3.01
N SER A 55 -4.00 -6.69 -3.72
CA SER A 55 -5.10 -6.82 -4.69
C SER A 55 -6.46 -7.06 -4.03
N ILE A 56 -6.49 -7.70 -2.85
CA ILE A 56 -7.72 -8.09 -2.16
C ILE A 56 -7.97 -7.27 -0.88
N CYS A 57 -7.13 -6.30 -0.58
CA CYS A 57 -7.22 -5.48 0.62
C CYS A 57 -8.41 -4.51 0.52
N LYS A 58 -9.38 -4.66 1.42
CA LYS A 58 -10.56 -3.78 1.49
C LYS A 58 -10.20 -2.33 1.80
N GLU A 59 -9.24 -2.09 2.69
CA GLU A 59 -8.82 -0.74 3.04
C GLU A 59 -8.21 -0.02 1.85
N ARG A 60 -7.35 -0.70 1.09
CA ARG A 60 -6.81 -0.15 -0.15
C ARG A 60 -7.91 0.12 -1.18
N ALA A 61 -8.91 -0.76 -1.28
CA ALA A 61 -10.06 -0.54 -2.14
C ALA A 61 -10.87 0.69 -1.70
N ASN A 62 -11.14 0.85 -0.41
CA ASN A 62 -11.85 2.01 0.13
C ASN A 62 -11.14 3.33 -0.23
N VAL A 63 -9.84 3.42 0.03
CA VAL A 63 -9.04 4.62 -0.27
C VAL A 63 -9.06 4.94 -1.76
N ASN A 64 -8.95 3.95 -2.64
CA ASN A 64 -8.99 4.17 -4.08
C ASN A 64 -10.39 4.52 -4.60
N LEU A 65 -11.45 3.94 -4.04
CA LEU A 65 -12.83 4.26 -4.41
C LEU A 65 -13.25 5.65 -3.92
N GLU A 66 -12.67 6.16 -2.83
CA GLU A 66 -12.86 7.55 -2.42
C GLU A 66 -12.42 8.55 -3.50
N LEU A 67 -11.38 8.20 -4.26
CA LEU A 67 -10.92 9.02 -5.40
C LEU A 67 -11.93 9.04 -6.56
N ALA A 68 -12.64 7.94 -6.78
CA ALA A 68 -13.66 7.87 -7.83
C ALA A 68 -14.81 8.86 -7.62
N LYS A 69 -15.02 9.38 -6.40
CA LYS A 69 -15.98 10.43 -6.12
C LYS A 69 -15.69 11.75 -6.85
N TYR A 70 -14.43 11.97 -7.24
CA TYR A 70 -14.06 13.15 -8.04
C TYR A 70 -14.44 13.03 -9.53
N GLU A 71 -14.69 11.81 -10.04
CA GLU A 71 -15.11 11.60 -11.44
C GLU A 71 -16.44 12.29 -11.81
N PHE A 72 -17.24 12.64 -10.82
CA PHE A 72 -18.54 13.30 -11.04
C PHE A 72 -18.44 14.83 -11.15
N LYS A 73 -17.25 15.41 -10.99
CA LYS A 73 -17.02 16.83 -11.23
C LYS A 73 -16.49 17.03 -12.66
N ALA A 74 -17.09 17.98 -13.39
CA ALA A 74 -16.53 18.41 -14.67
C ALA A 74 -15.12 18.99 -14.46
N ALA A 75 -14.21 18.76 -15.40
CA ALA A 75 -12.80 19.16 -15.25
C ALA A 75 -12.60 20.68 -15.10
N ASP A 76 -13.53 21.49 -15.62
CA ASP A 76 -13.57 22.95 -15.47
C ASP A 76 -14.02 23.44 -14.09
N GLN A 77 -14.46 22.50 -13.23
CA GLN A 77 -14.90 22.78 -11.86
C GLN A 77 -13.82 22.48 -10.82
N LEU A 78 -12.67 21.93 -11.23
CA LEU A 78 -11.56 21.61 -10.34
C LEU A 78 -10.57 22.78 -10.30
N SER A 79 -10.12 23.13 -9.09
CA SER A 79 -8.99 24.04 -8.93
C SER A 79 -7.66 23.35 -9.30
N LEU A 80 -6.62 24.14 -9.54
CA LEU A 80 -5.30 23.61 -9.84
C LEU A 80 -4.72 22.80 -8.68
N GLU A 81 -5.04 23.17 -7.45
CA GLU A 81 -4.66 22.47 -6.23
C GLU A 81 -5.35 21.10 -6.15
N GLU A 82 -6.66 21.04 -6.40
CA GLU A 82 -7.43 19.79 -6.45
C GLU A 82 -6.91 18.85 -7.54
N ILE A 83 -6.58 19.39 -8.70
CA ILE A 83 -5.95 18.61 -9.80
C ILE A 83 -4.62 18.04 -9.36
N GLY A 84 -3.79 18.81 -8.66
CA GLY A 84 -2.50 18.34 -8.13
C GLY A 84 -2.65 17.19 -7.13
N GLU A 85 -3.60 17.28 -6.20
CA GLU A 85 -3.90 16.24 -5.24
C GLU A 85 -4.44 14.96 -5.89
N ILE A 86 -5.32 15.10 -6.87
CA ILE A 86 -5.87 13.98 -7.63
C ILE A 86 -4.75 13.27 -8.40
N LEU A 87 -3.86 14.01 -9.07
CA LEU A 87 -2.77 13.42 -9.83
C LEU A 87 -1.79 12.61 -8.96
N GLN A 88 -1.50 13.06 -7.74
CA GLN A 88 -0.68 12.30 -6.80
C GLN A 88 -1.30 10.94 -6.43
N LYS A 89 -2.62 10.93 -6.23
CA LYS A 89 -3.37 9.74 -5.82
C LYS A 89 -3.74 8.84 -7.00
N ALA A 90 -3.92 9.41 -8.19
CA ALA A 90 -4.33 8.69 -9.40
C ALA A 90 -3.31 7.61 -9.84
N GLN A 91 -2.03 7.80 -9.54
CA GLN A 91 -1.01 6.80 -9.83
C GLN A 91 -1.23 5.50 -9.05
N ASP A 92 -1.61 5.61 -7.77
CA ASP A 92 -1.92 4.44 -6.94
C ASP A 92 -3.22 3.77 -7.37
N LEU A 93 -4.22 4.54 -7.79
CA LEU A 93 -5.48 4.02 -8.34
C LEU A 93 -5.24 3.22 -9.62
N ALA A 94 -4.46 3.76 -10.56
CA ALA A 94 -4.12 3.08 -11.81
C ALA A 94 -3.38 1.76 -11.54
N LYS A 95 -2.40 1.80 -10.65
CA LYS A 95 -1.63 0.62 -10.27
C LYS A 95 -2.48 -0.42 -9.54
N TRP A 96 -3.41 0.01 -8.69
CA TRP A 96 -4.35 -0.90 -8.05
C TRP A 96 -5.26 -1.60 -9.05
N ALA A 97 -5.75 -0.89 -10.06
CA ALA A 97 -6.54 -1.47 -11.13
C ALA A 97 -5.77 -2.56 -11.91
N GLU A 98 -4.47 -2.35 -12.14
CA GLU A 98 -3.58 -3.36 -12.74
C GLU A 98 -3.40 -4.58 -11.82
N ASP A 99 -3.13 -4.36 -10.54
CA ASP A 99 -3.02 -5.44 -9.54
C ASP A 99 -4.30 -6.29 -9.48
N LEU A 100 -5.49 -5.68 -9.61
CA LEU A 100 -6.77 -6.40 -9.66
C LEU A 100 -6.90 -7.26 -10.92
N LYS A 101 -6.49 -6.74 -12.09
CA LYS A 101 -6.51 -7.50 -13.34
C LYS A 101 -5.59 -8.72 -13.27
N GLU A 102 -4.37 -8.54 -12.78
CA GLU A 102 -3.42 -9.63 -12.60
C GLU A 102 -3.97 -10.70 -11.64
N TYR A 103 -4.58 -10.28 -10.54
CA TYR A 103 -5.21 -11.19 -9.59
C TYR A 103 -6.38 -11.96 -10.22
N ALA A 104 -7.28 -11.27 -10.94
CA ALA A 104 -8.41 -11.89 -11.62
C ALA A 104 -7.96 -12.91 -12.66
N LEU A 105 -6.90 -12.59 -13.42
CA LEU A 105 -6.30 -13.52 -14.38
C LEU A 105 -5.72 -14.76 -13.67
N ALA A 106 -4.96 -14.56 -12.60
CA ALA A 106 -4.36 -15.65 -11.83
C ALA A 106 -5.43 -16.58 -11.23
N GLU A 107 -6.54 -16.03 -10.72
CA GLU A 107 -7.67 -16.83 -10.21
C GLU A 107 -8.39 -17.59 -11.34
N SER A 108 -8.58 -16.95 -12.49
CA SER A 108 -9.17 -17.61 -13.66
C SER A 108 -8.33 -18.78 -14.17
N LEU A 109 -7.02 -18.65 -14.16
CA LEU A 109 -6.08 -19.75 -14.52
C LEU A 109 -6.12 -20.93 -13.54
N LYS A 110 -6.51 -20.68 -12.28
CA LYS A 110 -6.74 -21.74 -11.28
C LYS A 110 -8.12 -22.38 -11.41
N GLY A 111 -8.97 -21.90 -12.32
CA GLY A 111 -10.34 -22.38 -12.52
C GLY A 111 -11.39 -21.65 -11.67
N ASN A 112 -11.02 -20.61 -10.94
CA ASN A 112 -11.94 -19.79 -10.18
C ASN A 112 -12.60 -18.74 -11.08
N ASN A 113 -13.92 -18.69 -11.09
CA ASN A 113 -14.64 -17.69 -11.88
C ASN A 113 -14.70 -16.35 -11.12
N VAL A 114 -14.25 -15.28 -11.76
CA VAL A 114 -14.39 -13.91 -11.26
C VAL A 114 -15.61 -13.28 -11.95
N PRO A 115 -16.75 -13.08 -11.23
CA PRO A 115 -17.96 -12.57 -11.82
C PRO A 115 -17.76 -11.21 -12.50
N GLY A 116 -18.26 -11.09 -13.76
CA GLY A 116 -18.12 -9.85 -14.54
C GLY A 116 -16.79 -9.67 -15.27
N TRP A 117 -15.81 -10.55 -15.06
CA TRP A 117 -14.55 -10.57 -15.79
C TRP A 117 -14.59 -11.63 -16.90
N LYS A 118 -14.28 -11.21 -18.14
CA LYS A 118 -14.20 -12.07 -19.33
C LYS A 118 -12.83 -11.97 -19.97
#